data_97d5fb5852dc29d820057794f57120db
#
_entry.id   97d5fb5852dc29d820057794f57120db
#
_cell.length_a   1.000
_cell.length_b   1.000
_cell.length_c   1.000
_cell.angle_alpha   90.00
_cell.angle_beta   90.00
_cell.angle_gamma   90.00
#
_symmetry.space_group_name_H-M   'P 1'
#
loop_
_entity.id
_entity.type
_entity.pdbx_description
1 polymer ?
#
loop_
_entity_poly.entity_id
_entity_poly.type
_entity_poly.pdbx_seq_one_letter_code
_entity_poly.pdbx_strand_id
1 'polypeptide(L)'
;MDYKAVRIIDKVYENGKESSLSGPTGLLADKNYVYIADTGNSRVIMVDGNNNVLLTLKKPDDPLFDQKRFFQPQKVLRDKNGYFYVLSLGTYEGALLYNPDGTFNSFFGGNRVTVTLSLLIENSWRKLLNKTQLSKIAKNIPQEYTSFDMDANEFIFTCSNSATESTDQLKKLNPTGTNVWETGKNYGDNVTEWNGSTRVVTRFSDIAADGDGFAVAIDSQRGHIFQYSATDGRVLSVTGNNGFQEGTFATPAAVDCYDNRIYVLDSAKATVTVFKQTEYGLLLKEALALYNDGRYDASYEAWEKVLKRNGNMQLAYTGIGKALVGKGEYRDAMKYFKLANDKSGYSEAFAAQRKIVLRQQFIWILPLALILIVAFLITGVMERRKRDDHATKKYNKWQFPFYIMLHPTNGFNDLRWTKRGSVTVATVIFAFWLVSSIMKKELSGFIFSASSSEKLTFNVWTQLLAMTLLFILFVVINWAVCTLFEGKGTAKNIYIYTSYSLLPLIFSNYIYIALSYVFSQGEASFLGIINAVFLLWAAVLLLKGLEILHEYSLKQVILSIISTAFGIAIVVFLLLLLVSLFNRVASFVSSVINEFMLHMQQ
;
A
#
# COMPACT_ATOMS: atom_id res chain seq x y z
N MET A 1 21.91 -4.02 -37.11
CA MET A 1 23.30 -3.54 -36.94
C MET A 1 24.13 -4.75 -36.60
N ASP A 2 25.21 -4.99 -37.34
CA ASP A 2 26.12 -6.08 -36.98
C ASP A 2 27.08 -5.56 -35.90
N TYR A 3 26.82 -5.94 -34.65
CA TYR A 3 27.75 -5.67 -33.57
C TYR A 3 28.96 -6.60 -33.68
N LYS A 4 30.15 -6.01 -33.84
CA LYS A 4 31.41 -6.77 -33.81
C LYS A 4 32.07 -6.66 -32.48
N ALA A 5 32.58 -7.77 -31.94
CA ALA A 5 33.37 -7.75 -30.72
C ALA A 5 34.61 -6.88 -30.94
N VAL A 6 34.77 -5.83 -30.13
CA VAL A 6 35.89 -4.91 -30.20
C VAL A 6 37.05 -5.42 -29.33
N ARG A 7 36.73 -6.07 -28.22
CA ARG A 7 37.71 -6.56 -27.25
C ARG A 7 37.16 -7.78 -26.50
N ILE A 8 38.01 -8.75 -26.26
CA ILE A 8 37.73 -9.91 -25.44
C ILE A 8 38.74 -9.89 -24.28
N ILE A 9 38.24 -9.97 -23.03
CA ILE A 9 39.05 -10.03 -21.81
C ILE A 9 38.85 -11.43 -21.20
N ASP A 10 39.71 -12.37 -21.56
CA ASP A 10 39.74 -13.73 -21.00
C ASP A 10 40.83 -13.89 -19.94
N LYS A 11 41.88 -13.04 -20.02
CA LYS A 11 43.02 -13.01 -19.12
C LYS A 11 43.35 -11.59 -18.69
N VAL A 12 43.82 -11.46 -17.47
CA VAL A 12 44.29 -10.19 -16.89
C VAL A 12 45.70 -10.36 -16.35
N TYR A 13 46.43 -9.27 -16.24
CA TYR A 13 47.81 -9.27 -15.74
C TYR A 13 47.89 -8.55 -14.40
N GLU A 14 48.18 -9.30 -13.33
CA GLU A 14 48.35 -8.77 -11.98
C GLU A 14 49.85 -8.83 -11.61
N ASN A 15 50.47 -7.65 -11.42
CA ASN A 15 51.92 -7.54 -11.18
C ASN A 15 52.78 -8.26 -12.24
N GLY A 16 52.37 -8.20 -13.49
CA GLY A 16 53.07 -8.83 -14.62
C GLY A 16 52.86 -10.36 -14.72
N LYS A 17 52.04 -10.97 -13.86
CA LYS A 17 51.65 -12.36 -13.93
C LYS A 17 50.26 -12.52 -14.52
N GLU A 18 50.13 -13.50 -15.40
CA GLU A 18 48.84 -13.86 -15.98
C GLU A 18 47.91 -14.46 -14.95
N SER A 19 46.66 -14.03 -14.92
CA SER A 19 45.58 -14.55 -14.05
C SER A 19 44.31 -14.69 -14.89
N SER A 20 43.63 -15.80 -14.76
CA SER A 20 42.36 -16.06 -15.46
C SER A 20 41.18 -15.55 -14.65
N LEU A 21 40.12 -15.14 -15.32
CA LEU A 21 38.83 -14.87 -14.71
C LEU A 21 38.09 -16.18 -14.37
N SER A 22 37.31 -16.19 -13.32
CA SER A 22 36.53 -17.36 -12.89
C SER A 22 35.07 -16.95 -12.61
N GLY A 23 34.18 -17.29 -13.54
CA GLY A 23 32.75 -17.00 -13.41
C GLY A 23 32.43 -15.54 -13.09
N PRO A 24 32.89 -14.57 -13.90
CA PRO A 24 32.56 -13.16 -13.69
C PRO A 24 31.06 -12.94 -13.87
N THR A 25 30.42 -12.21 -12.96
CA THR A 25 28.97 -11.98 -12.98
C THR A 25 28.57 -10.53 -13.20
N GLY A 26 29.44 -9.57 -12.87
CA GLY A 26 29.17 -8.14 -13.02
C GLY A 26 30.27 -7.41 -13.73
N LEU A 27 29.86 -6.43 -14.53
CA LEU A 27 30.74 -5.56 -15.30
C LEU A 27 30.29 -4.11 -15.17
N LEU A 28 31.25 -3.21 -14.99
CA LEU A 28 31.08 -1.77 -15.15
C LEU A 28 32.20 -1.26 -16.04
N ALA A 29 31.88 -0.43 -17.02
CA ALA A 29 32.88 0.20 -17.88
C ALA A 29 32.74 1.72 -17.82
N ASP A 30 33.85 2.41 -17.65
CA ASP A 30 33.97 3.83 -17.88
C ASP A 30 34.88 4.12 -19.11
N LYS A 31 35.18 5.39 -19.37
CA LYS A 31 36.00 5.79 -20.52
C LYS A 31 37.38 5.16 -20.56
N ASN A 32 37.97 4.83 -19.41
CA ASN A 32 39.37 4.46 -19.28
C ASN A 32 39.56 3.05 -18.71
N TYR A 33 38.60 2.56 -17.93
CA TYR A 33 38.74 1.36 -17.11
C TYR A 33 37.54 0.44 -17.24
N VAL A 34 37.77 -0.85 -17.00
CA VAL A 34 36.74 -1.87 -16.87
C VAL A 34 36.84 -2.48 -15.48
N TYR A 35 35.71 -2.53 -14.77
CA TYR A 35 35.62 -3.12 -13.45
C TYR A 35 34.88 -4.44 -13.58
N ILE A 36 35.46 -5.52 -13.04
CA ILE A 36 34.96 -6.87 -13.20
C ILE A 36 34.73 -7.50 -11.82
N ALA A 37 33.49 -7.89 -11.54
CA ALA A 37 33.17 -8.74 -10.40
C ALA A 37 33.55 -10.20 -10.75
N ASP A 38 34.76 -10.61 -10.41
CA ASP A 38 35.33 -11.94 -10.66
C ASP A 38 34.94 -12.88 -9.51
N THR A 39 33.67 -13.28 -9.53
CA THR A 39 32.95 -13.94 -8.44
C THR A 39 33.61 -15.23 -7.98
N GLY A 40 34.03 -16.07 -8.92
CA GLY A 40 34.66 -17.35 -8.61
C GLY A 40 36.05 -17.21 -7.97
N ASN A 41 36.72 -16.09 -8.24
CA ASN A 41 38.01 -15.74 -7.60
C ASN A 41 37.82 -14.86 -6.35
N SER A 42 36.58 -14.60 -5.92
CA SER A 42 36.25 -13.81 -4.74
C SER A 42 36.94 -12.43 -4.71
N ARG A 43 36.90 -11.72 -5.84
CA ARG A 43 37.53 -10.41 -6.00
C ARG A 43 36.74 -9.51 -6.96
N VAL A 44 36.92 -8.19 -6.83
CA VAL A 44 36.58 -7.24 -7.88
C VAL A 44 37.88 -6.60 -8.36
N ILE A 45 38.09 -6.55 -9.67
CA ILE A 45 39.29 -6.00 -10.26
C ILE A 45 38.98 -4.81 -11.17
N MET A 46 39.85 -3.82 -11.17
CA MET A 46 39.89 -2.70 -12.08
C MET A 46 41.01 -2.92 -13.09
N VAL A 47 40.67 -2.95 -14.38
CA VAL A 47 41.64 -3.22 -15.45
C VAL A 47 41.74 -2.05 -16.43
N ASP A 48 42.93 -1.82 -16.96
CA ASP A 48 43.21 -0.82 -17.99
C ASP A 48 42.94 -1.34 -19.42
N GLY A 49 43.23 -0.51 -20.44
CA GLY A 49 43.11 -0.85 -21.84
C GLY A 49 43.95 -2.07 -22.30
N ASN A 50 44.99 -2.42 -21.54
CA ASN A 50 45.93 -3.52 -21.82
C ASN A 50 45.69 -4.77 -20.98
N ASN A 51 44.57 -4.85 -20.25
CA ASN A 51 44.19 -5.90 -19.30
C ASN A 51 45.10 -5.95 -18.04
N ASN A 52 45.85 -4.89 -17.72
CA ASN A 52 46.59 -4.86 -16.45
C ASN A 52 45.65 -4.53 -15.30
N VAL A 53 45.75 -5.28 -14.22
CA VAL A 53 45.00 -5.04 -12.99
C VAL A 53 45.65 -3.89 -12.23
N LEU A 54 44.89 -2.82 -12.04
CA LEU A 54 45.34 -1.61 -11.33
C LEU A 54 44.91 -1.62 -9.87
N LEU A 55 43.76 -2.20 -9.57
CA LEU A 55 43.21 -2.29 -8.21
C LEU A 55 42.46 -3.62 -8.06
N THR A 56 42.57 -4.23 -6.86
CA THR A 56 41.83 -5.44 -6.50
C THR A 56 41.14 -5.22 -5.19
N LEU A 57 39.78 -5.25 -5.20
CA LEU A 57 38.96 -5.27 -3.99
C LEU A 57 38.80 -6.72 -3.53
N LYS A 58 39.14 -6.99 -2.28
CA LYS A 58 39.08 -8.31 -1.65
C LYS A 58 38.06 -8.33 -0.54
N LYS A 59 37.83 -9.54 0.02
CA LYS A 59 37.00 -9.71 1.21
C LYS A 59 37.46 -8.74 2.30
N PRO A 60 36.54 -7.97 2.93
CA PRO A 60 36.88 -7.08 4.03
C PRO A 60 37.50 -7.84 5.22
N ASP A 61 38.64 -7.38 5.70
CA ASP A 61 39.23 -7.81 6.97
C ASP A 61 38.87 -6.76 8.04
N ASP A 62 37.59 -6.69 8.38
CA ASP A 62 37.02 -5.70 9.28
C ASP A 62 35.99 -6.39 10.21
N PRO A 63 35.91 -6.02 11.50
CA PRO A 63 34.93 -6.55 12.45
C PRO A 63 33.46 -6.34 12.04
N LEU A 64 33.15 -5.35 11.23
CA LEU A 64 31.80 -5.10 10.70
C LEU A 64 31.38 -6.18 9.69
N PHE A 65 32.32 -6.83 9.02
CA PHE A 65 32.03 -7.91 8.08
C PHE A 65 32.18 -9.27 8.77
N ASP A 66 31.12 -10.07 8.70
CA ASP A 66 31.16 -11.44 9.26
C ASP A 66 32.21 -12.29 8.54
N GLN A 67 33.32 -12.58 9.21
CA GLN A 67 34.45 -13.32 8.65
C GLN A 67 34.11 -14.77 8.24
N LYS A 68 33.00 -15.33 8.70
CA LYS A 68 32.51 -16.66 8.30
C LYS A 68 31.81 -16.64 6.93
N ARG A 69 31.41 -15.47 6.44
CA ARG A 69 30.77 -15.33 5.12
C ARG A 69 31.79 -15.42 4.00
N PHE A 70 31.35 -15.97 2.88
CA PHE A 70 32.09 -15.92 1.63
C PHE A 70 31.94 -14.55 1.00
N PHE A 71 32.98 -14.08 0.33
CA PHE A 71 32.93 -12.88 -0.50
C PHE A 71 32.69 -13.32 -1.94
N GLN A 72 31.47 -13.14 -2.43
CA GLN A 72 31.02 -13.51 -3.77
C GLN A 72 30.45 -12.25 -4.45
N PRO A 73 31.33 -11.35 -4.96
CA PRO A 73 30.90 -10.12 -5.60
C PRO A 73 30.08 -10.42 -6.85
N GLN A 74 28.91 -9.81 -6.97
CA GLN A 74 27.99 -9.99 -8.08
C GLN A 74 27.98 -8.77 -9.00
N LYS A 75 28.06 -7.58 -8.45
CA LYS A 75 28.02 -6.31 -9.19
C LYS A 75 28.89 -5.27 -8.51
N VAL A 76 29.41 -4.32 -9.29
CA VAL A 76 30.23 -3.22 -8.81
C VAL A 76 29.76 -1.91 -9.46
N LEU A 77 29.69 -0.84 -8.67
CA LEU A 77 29.53 0.54 -9.13
C LEU A 77 30.66 1.40 -8.59
N ARG A 78 30.91 2.52 -9.24
CA ARG A 78 31.89 3.53 -8.80
C ARG A 78 31.27 4.91 -8.92
N ASP A 79 31.33 5.69 -7.86
CA ASP A 79 30.87 7.08 -7.87
C ASP A 79 31.92 8.06 -8.44
N LYS A 80 31.56 9.33 -8.58
CA LYS A 80 32.44 10.38 -9.09
C LYS A 80 33.63 10.67 -8.17
N ASN A 81 33.50 10.34 -6.88
CA ASN A 81 34.55 10.53 -5.88
C ASN A 81 35.52 9.34 -5.83
N GLY A 82 35.21 8.27 -6.58
CA GLY A 82 36.03 7.07 -6.68
C GLY A 82 35.71 5.99 -5.65
N TYR A 83 34.67 6.13 -4.83
CA TYR A 83 34.20 5.07 -3.95
C TYR A 83 33.57 3.92 -4.75
N PHE A 84 33.79 2.70 -4.25
CA PHE A 84 33.23 1.51 -4.88
C PHE A 84 32.11 0.95 -4.04
N TYR A 85 31.02 0.61 -4.69
CA TYR A 85 29.89 -0.10 -4.13
C TYR A 85 29.89 -1.51 -4.70
N VAL A 86 29.93 -2.54 -3.85
CA VAL A 86 29.99 -3.94 -4.30
C VAL A 86 28.83 -4.70 -3.71
N LEU A 87 28.03 -5.32 -4.56
CA LEU A 87 27.05 -6.31 -4.13
C LEU A 87 27.73 -7.66 -4.02
N SER A 88 27.62 -8.30 -2.86
CA SER A 88 28.10 -9.67 -2.64
C SER A 88 26.95 -10.54 -2.17
N LEU A 89 26.86 -11.75 -2.70
CA LEU A 89 25.83 -12.72 -2.34
C LEU A 89 25.86 -13.01 -0.83
N GLY A 90 24.67 -13.08 -0.21
CA GLY A 90 24.52 -13.34 1.22
C GLY A 90 24.77 -12.13 2.12
N THR A 91 24.89 -10.93 1.55
CA THR A 91 25.07 -9.69 2.32
C THR A 91 23.73 -8.97 2.47
N TYR A 92 23.14 -9.07 3.67
CA TYR A 92 21.81 -8.47 3.97
C TYR A 92 21.91 -7.04 4.48
N GLU A 93 23.10 -6.60 4.85
CA GLU A 93 23.39 -5.27 5.37
C GLU A 93 23.42 -4.19 4.27
N GLY A 94 23.32 -4.58 3.00
CA GLY A 94 23.37 -3.71 1.82
C GLY A 94 24.64 -3.91 0.99
N ALA A 95 24.99 -2.91 0.18
CA ALA A 95 26.21 -2.96 -0.60
C ALA A 95 27.45 -2.72 0.29
N LEU A 96 28.55 -3.39 -0.01
CA LEU A 96 29.85 -3.12 0.60
C LEU A 96 30.41 -1.84 -0.02
N LEU A 97 30.76 -0.87 0.80
CA LEU A 97 31.37 0.40 0.39
C LEU A 97 32.89 0.32 0.62
N TYR A 98 33.65 0.56 -0.44
CA TYR A 98 35.11 0.66 -0.38
C TYR A 98 35.57 2.08 -0.72
N ASN A 99 36.65 2.50 -0.09
CA ASN A 99 37.34 3.74 -0.39
C ASN A 99 38.02 3.66 -1.77
N PRO A 100 38.43 4.80 -2.36
CA PRO A 100 39.13 4.82 -3.65
C PRO A 100 40.45 4.02 -3.67
N ASP A 101 41.07 3.81 -2.53
CA ASP A 101 42.29 2.99 -2.37
C ASP A 101 42.03 1.49 -2.27
N GLY A 102 40.74 1.08 -2.26
CA GLY A 102 40.32 -0.32 -2.16
C GLY A 102 40.17 -0.85 -0.73
N THR A 103 40.33 0.00 0.29
CA THR A 103 40.06 -0.38 1.69
C THR A 103 38.56 -0.38 1.97
N PHE A 104 38.09 -1.32 2.79
CA PHE A 104 36.68 -1.37 3.19
C PHE A 104 36.33 -0.18 4.09
N ASN A 105 35.19 0.44 3.87
CA ASN A 105 34.69 1.57 4.63
C ASN A 105 33.51 1.17 5.53
N SER A 106 32.41 0.71 4.92
CA SER A 106 31.16 0.44 5.62
C SER A 106 30.18 -0.32 4.74
N PHE A 107 28.92 -0.46 5.19
CA PHE A 107 27.80 -0.92 4.37
C PHE A 107 26.92 0.25 3.94
N PHE A 108 26.38 0.18 2.75
CA PHE A 108 25.53 1.19 2.16
C PHE A 108 24.12 0.67 1.84
N GLY A 109 23.09 1.42 2.24
CA GLY A 109 21.72 1.24 1.76
C GLY A 109 21.01 -0.02 2.23
N GLY A 110 21.41 -0.60 3.38
CA GLY A 110 20.82 -1.86 3.88
C GLY A 110 19.31 -1.85 4.00
N ASN A 111 18.67 -2.95 3.62
CA ASN A 111 17.24 -3.14 3.78
C ASN A 111 16.88 -3.25 5.27
N ARG A 112 16.19 -2.24 5.80
CA ARG A 112 15.65 -2.29 7.17
C ARG A 112 14.30 -3.01 7.14
N VAL A 113 14.13 -3.98 8.04
CA VAL A 113 12.81 -4.58 8.29
C VAL A 113 11.94 -3.51 8.94
N THR A 114 10.88 -3.09 8.27
CA THR A 114 9.89 -2.17 8.85
C THR A 114 9.17 -2.88 9.99
N VAL A 115 9.25 -2.31 11.20
CA VAL A 115 8.58 -2.86 12.39
C VAL A 115 7.08 -2.56 12.25
N THR A 116 6.32 -3.54 11.77
CA THR A 116 4.85 -3.47 11.72
C THR A 116 4.25 -3.95 13.05
N LEU A 117 3.01 -3.54 13.33
CA LEU A 117 2.28 -3.99 14.52
C LEU A 117 2.16 -5.54 14.55
N SER A 118 2.01 -6.18 13.39
CA SER A 118 2.02 -7.64 13.24
C SER A 118 3.33 -8.26 13.67
N LEU A 119 4.48 -7.65 13.33
CA LEU A 119 5.81 -8.09 13.77
C LEU A 119 6.01 -7.93 15.29
N LEU A 120 5.45 -6.86 15.88
CA LEU A 120 5.47 -6.70 17.34
C LEU A 120 4.64 -7.76 18.07
N ILE A 121 3.46 -8.09 17.55
CA ILE A 121 2.61 -9.16 18.05
C ILE A 121 3.33 -10.52 17.85
N GLU A 122 3.89 -10.79 16.69
CA GLU A 122 4.64 -12.00 16.39
C GLU A 122 5.87 -12.15 17.30
N ASN A 123 6.64 -11.09 17.51
CA ASN A 123 7.76 -11.08 18.44
C ASN A 123 7.32 -11.31 19.90
N SER A 124 6.13 -10.86 20.28
CA SER A 124 5.55 -11.14 21.60
C SER A 124 5.13 -12.60 21.72
N TRP A 125 4.52 -13.18 20.67
CA TRP A 125 4.23 -14.62 20.59
C TRP A 125 5.48 -15.47 20.61
N ARG A 126 6.56 -15.08 19.90
CA ARG A 126 7.85 -15.79 19.89
C ARG A 126 8.45 -15.98 21.29
N LYS A 127 8.22 -15.04 22.22
CA LYS A 127 8.67 -15.13 23.61
C LYS A 127 7.93 -16.20 24.41
N LEU A 128 6.75 -16.63 23.96
CA LEU A 128 5.92 -17.65 24.60
C LEU A 128 6.14 -19.06 24.01
N LEU A 129 6.90 -19.20 22.93
CA LEU A 129 7.09 -20.44 22.20
C LEU A 129 8.35 -21.18 22.63
N ASN A 130 8.30 -22.50 22.58
CA ASN A 130 9.44 -23.39 22.87
C ASN A 130 10.46 -23.36 21.71
N LYS A 131 11.73 -23.72 22.01
CA LYS A 131 12.84 -23.75 21.01
C LYS A 131 12.51 -24.56 19.76
N THR A 132 11.77 -25.66 19.88
CA THR A 132 11.36 -26.52 18.76
C THR A 132 10.28 -25.87 17.89
N GLN A 133 9.43 -25.02 18.46
CA GLN A 133 8.42 -24.24 17.72
C GLN A 133 9.06 -23.02 17.07
N LEU A 134 10.00 -22.37 17.76
CA LEU A 134 10.79 -21.24 17.23
C LEU A 134 11.61 -21.61 15.97
N SER A 135 12.15 -22.85 15.92
CA SER A 135 12.91 -23.32 14.75
C SER A 135 12.07 -23.53 13.49
N LYS A 136 10.74 -23.68 13.64
CA LYS A 136 9.78 -23.83 12.54
C LYS A 136 9.21 -22.51 12.00
N ILE A 137 9.44 -21.42 12.72
CA ILE A 137 8.98 -20.10 12.29
C ILE A 137 10.05 -19.48 11.39
N ALA A 138 9.66 -19.08 10.17
CA ALA A 138 10.55 -18.40 9.25
C ALA A 138 11.16 -17.15 9.93
N LYS A 139 12.48 -17.02 9.87
CA LYS A 139 13.15 -15.81 10.32
C LYS A 139 12.85 -14.72 9.30
N ASN A 140 12.36 -13.57 9.76
CA ASN A 140 12.29 -12.37 8.93
C ASN A 140 13.71 -11.86 8.67
N ILE A 141 14.33 -12.37 7.62
CA ILE A 141 15.64 -11.92 7.15
C ILE A 141 15.37 -10.78 6.17
N PRO A 142 16.08 -9.64 6.27
CA PRO A 142 16.00 -8.58 5.26
C PRO A 142 16.30 -9.16 3.89
N GLN A 143 15.60 -8.66 2.86
CA GLN A 143 15.87 -9.09 1.49
C GLN A 143 17.22 -8.51 1.05
N GLU A 144 18.06 -9.36 0.47
CA GLU A 144 19.30 -8.91 -0.18
C GLU A 144 19.00 -8.23 -1.53
N TYR A 145 19.84 -7.31 -1.91
CA TYR A 145 19.80 -6.74 -3.25
C TYR A 145 20.34 -7.74 -4.27
N THR A 146 19.61 -7.95 -5.36
CA THR A 146 20.06 -8.80 -6.48
C THR A 146 20.89 -8.00 -7.47
N SER A 147 20.55 -6.74 -7.66
CA SER A 147 21.30 -5.86 -8.52
C SER A 147 21.10 -4.39 -8.14
N PHE A 148 21.97 -3.54 -8.69
CA PHE A 148 21.89 -2.10 -8.57
C PHE A 148 22.56 -1.40 -9.75
N ASP A 149 22.16 -0.14 -9.99
CA ASP A 149 22.80 0.74 -10.95
C ASP A 149 22.71 2.19 -10.49
N MET A 150 23.52 3.08 -11.04
CA MET A 150 23.67 4.47 -10.60
C MET A 150 23.36 5.44 -11.73
N ASP A 151 22.51 6.45 -11.45
CA ASP A 151 22.28 7.53 -12.40
C ASP A 151 23.37 8.61 -12.38
N ALA A 152 23.31 9.54 -13.32
CA ALA A 152 24.26 10.65 -13.43
C ALA A 152 24.26 11.60 -12.21
N ASN A 153 23.22 11.55 -11.37
CA ASN A 153 23.08 12.33 -10.14
C ASN A 153 23.47 11.55 -8.89
N GLU A 154 24.11 10.37 -9.06
CA GLU A 154 24.58 9.48 -7.99
C GLU A 154 23.46 8.89 -7.13
N PHE A 155 22.22 8.85 -7.64
CA PHE A 155 21.18 8.02 -7.05
C PHE A 155 21.38 6.57 -7.49
N ILE A 156 21.28 5.65 -6.53
CA ILE A 156 21.45 4.22 -6.78
C ILE A 156 20.07 3.57 -6.84
N PHE A 157 19.74 2.98 -7.98
CA PHE A 157 18.57 2.15 -8.16
C PHE A 157 18.93 0.72 -7.76
N THR A 158 18.10 0.10 -6.94
CA THR A 158 18.32 -1.26 -6.47
C THR A 158 17.12 -2.13 -6.75
N CYS A 159 17.35 -3.40 -7.04
CA CYS A 159 16.31 -4.40 -7.05
C CYS A 159 16.62 -5.52 -6.06
N SER A 160 15.57 -6.15 -5.55
CA SER A 160 15.63 -7.31 -4.67
C SER A 160 14.69 -8.40 -5.16
N ASN A 161 15.03 -9.66 -4.88
CA ASN A 161 14.24 -10.81 -5.30
C ASN A 161 13.54 -11.41 -4.08
N SER A 162 12.21 -11.32 -4.03
CA SER A 162 11.39 -11.98 -3.03
C SER A 162 10.56 -13.09 -3.67
N ALA A 163 10.56 -14.24 -3.04
CA ALA A 163 9.72 -15.35 -3.49
C ALA A 163 8.24 -15.21 -3.08
N THR A 164 7.93 -14.33 -2.12
CA THR A 164 6.62 -14.27 -1.46
C THR A 164 5.95 -12.90 -1.55
N GLU A 165 6.69 -11.81 -1.69
CA GLU A 165 6.17 -10.44 -1.65
C GLU A 165 6.76 -9.59 -2.76
N SER A 166 5.93 -8.72 -3.35
CA SER A 166 6.33 -7.76 -4.39
C SER A 166 6.50 -6.34 -3.84
N THR A 167 6.37 -6.15 -2.53
CA THR A 167 6.43 -4.83 -1.88
C THR A 167 7.88 -4.38 -1.74
N ASP A 168 8.17 -3.14 -2.15
CA ASP A 168 9.48 -2.49 -2.02
C ASP A 168 10.66 -3.27 -2.65
N GLN A 169 10.39 -4.09 -3.67
CA GLN A 169 11.44 -4.81 -4.39
C GLN A 169 12.36 -3.88 -5.18
N LEU A 170 11.86 -2.73 -5.61
CA LEU A 170 12.65 -1.69 -6.26
C LEU A 170 12.77 -0.47 -5.36
N LYS A 171 13.96 0.13 -5.31
CA LYS A 171 14.23 1.34 -4.53
C LYS A 171 15.13 2.29 -5.31
N LYS A 172 14.97 3.59 -5.05
CA LYS A 172 15.92 4.63 -5.45
C LYS A 172 16.56 5.18 -4.19
N LEU A 173 17.84 4.90 -4.00
CA LEU A 173 18.60 5.35 -2.84
C LEU A 173 19.33 6.65 -3.16
N ASN A 174 19.23 7.61 -2.27
CA ASN A 174 20.08 8.80 -2.33
C ASN A 174 21.53 8.48 -1.87
N PRO A 175 22.49 9.40 -2.02
CA PRO A 175 23.89 9.16 -1.59
C PRO A 175 24.06 8.82 -0.11
N THR A 176 23.04 9.06 0.73
CA THR A 176 23.05 8.65 2.15
C THR A 176 22.47 7.25 2.38
N GLY A 177 22.05 6.53 1.32
CA GLY A 177 21.47 5.20 1.39
C GLY A 177 19.99 5.17 1.80
N THR A 178 19.30 6.33 1.75
CA THR A 178 17.87 6.41 2.08
C THR A 178 17.02 6.26 0.83
N ASN A 179 15.98 5.40 0.87
CA ASN A 179 15.03 5.27 -0.22
C ASN A 179 14.20 6.55 -0.37
N VAL A 180 14.21 7.13 -1.58
CA VAL A 180 13.43 8.34 -1.92
C VAL A 180 12.12 8.03 -2.64
N TRP A 181 11.91 6.80 -3.11
CA TRP A 181 10.63 6.38 -3.63
C TRP A 181 9.64 6.06 -2.49
N GLU A 182 8.35 6.07 -2.81
CA GLU A 182 7.29 5.73 -1.85
C GLU A 182 7.47 4.30 -1.32
N THR A 183 7.39 4.14 0.00
CA THR A 183 7.49 2.84 0.68
C THR A 183 6.13 2.14 0.72
N GLY A 184 6.13 0.80 0.79
CA GLY A 184 4.92 -0.02 0.79
C GLY A 184 4.29 -0.20 -0.59
N LYS A 185 5.03 0.11 -1.65
CA LYS A 185 4.58 0.02 -3.04
C LYS A 185 4.89 -1.34 -3.64
N ASN A 186 3.93 -1.89 -4.38
CA ASN A 186 4.13 -3.08 -5.18
C ASN A 186 4.72 -2.71 -6.54
N TYR A 187 5.75 -3.44 -6.95
CA TYR A 187 6.39 -3.32 -8.25
C TYR A 187 6.16 -4.57 -9.08
N GLY A 188 6.32 -4.46 -10.40
CA GLY A 188 6.07 -5.54 -11.34
C GLY A 188 4.58 -5.76 -11.62
N ASP A 189 4.21 -6.98 -11.97
CA ASP A 189 2.84 -7.35 -12.25
C ASP A 189 2.03 -7.49 -10.96
N ASN A 190 0.99 -6.69 -10.83
CA ASN A 190 0.06 -6.74 -9.69
C ASN A 190 -0.89 -7.95 -9.74
N VAL A 191 -0.88 -8.71 -10.85
CA VAL A 191 -1.74 -9.86 -11.02
C VAL A 191 -1.04 -11.08 -10.45
N THR A 192 -1.62 -11.65 -9.41
CA THR A 192 -1.21 -12.95 -8.89
C THR A 192 -1.81 -14.05 -9.74
N GLU A 193 -1.07 -14.51 -10.73
CA GLU A 193 -1.42 -15.70 -11.48
C GLU A 193 -1.07 -16.94 -10.65
N TRP A 194 -1.99 -17.89 -10.62
CA TRP A 194 -1.77 -19.19 -10.03
C TRP A 194 -1.40 -20.17 -11.15
N ASN A 195 -0.20 -20.70 -11.11
CA ASN A 195 0.19 -21.82 -11.96
C ASN A 195 -0.01 -23.12 -11.15
N GLY A 196 -1.16 -23.72 -11.28
CA GLY A 196 -1.55 -24.85 -10.45
C GLY A 196 -1.74 -24.44 -8.98
N SER A 197 -0.89 -24.92 -8.08
CA SER A 197 -0.91 -24.58 -6.64
C SER A 197 0.11 -23.50 -6.25
N THR A 198 0.89 -22.97 -7.20
CA THR A 198 1.98 -22.05 -6.90
C THR A 198 1.66 -20.64 -7.36
N ARG A 199 1.79 -19.65 -6.48
CA ARG A 199 1.66 -18.23 -6.79
C ARG A 199 2.89 -17.75 -7.55
N VAL A 200 2.70 -17.20 -8.73
CA VAL A 200 3.78 -16.58 -9.52
C VAL A 200 3.92 -15.11 -9.11
N VAL A 201 5.06 -14.76 -8.55
CA VAL A 201 5.38 -13.38 -8.12
C VAL A 201 6.47 -12.83 -9.04
N THR A 202 6.42 -11.54 -9.37
CA THR A 202 7.50 -10.85 -10.11
C THR A 202 8.84 -11.01 -9.36
N ARG A 203 9.88 -11.40 -10.11
CA ARG A 203 11.25 -11.55 -9.59
C ARG A 203 12.21 -10.73 -10.41
N PHE A 204 12.63 -9.61 -9.84
CA PHE A 204 13.59 -8.74 -10.51
C PHE A 204 15.00 -9.33 -10.46
N SER A 205 15.60 -9.59 -11.62
CA SER A 205 16.98 -10.07 -11.75
C SER A 205 17.97 -8.93 -11.86
N ASP A 206 17.62 -7.86 -12.55
CA ASP A 206 18.52 -6.73 -12.79
C ASP A 206 17.73 -5.41 -12.93
N ILE A 207 18.42 -4.29 -12.73
CA ILE A 207 17.91 -2.93 -12.91
C ILE A 207 19.01 -2.05 -13.48
N ALA A 208 18.64 -1.20 -14.44
CA ALA A 208 19.52 -0.20 -15.06
C ALA A 208 18.91 1.20 -14.95
N ALA A 209 19.73 2.19 -14.69
CA ALA A 209 19.37 3.60 -14.74
C ALA A 209 19.54 4.13 -16.17
N ASP A 210 18.45 4.62 -16.77
CA ASP A 210 18.54 5.36 -18.03
C ASP A 210 18.79 6.84 -17.69
N GLY A 211 19.84 7.42 -18.24
CA GLY A 211 20.26 8.80 -17.96
C GLY A 211 19.20 9.88 -18.22
N ASP A 212 18.12 9.53 -18.92
CA ASP A 212 17.03 10.43 -19.30
C ASP A 212 15.82 10.38 -18.35
N GLY A 213 15.97 9.85 -17.15
CA GLY A 213 14.91 9.87 -16.13
C GLY A 213 14.04 8.63 -16.07
N PHE A 214 14.50 7.49 -16.62
CA PHE A 214 13.88 6.18 -16.48
C PHE A 214 14.77 5.25 -15.66
N ALA A 215 14.13 4.27 -15.03
CA ALA A 215 14.77 3.07 -14.52
C ALA A 215 14.15 1.87 -15.23
N VAL A 216 14.98 0.94 -15.68
CA VAL A 216 14.55 -0.25 -16.41
C VAL A 216 14.86 -1.48 -15.57
N ALA A 217 13.84 -2.27 -15.23
CA ALA A 217 13.99 -3.49 -14.43
C ALA A 217 13.44 -4.71 -15.17
N ILE A 218 14.08 -5.87 -15.00
CA ILE A 218 13.69 -7.11 -15.66
C ILE A 218 13.07 -8.09 -14.67
N ASP A 219 11.91 -8.63 -15.02
CA ASP A 219 11.31 -9.80 -14.38
C ASP A 219 11.82 -11.09 -15.03
N SER A 220 12.62 -11.86 -14.29
CA SER A 220 13.15 -13.14 -14.73
C SER A 220 12.09 -14.25 -14.83
N GLN A 221 10.92 -14.09 -14.18
CA GLN A 221 9.87 -15.11 -14.18
C GLN A 221 8.98 -15.04 -15.42
N ARG A 222 8.64 -13.81 -15.86
CA ARG A 222 7.74 -13.58 -17.00
C ARG A 222 8.45 -13.03 -18.23
N GLY A 223 9.73 -12.69 -18.13
CA GLY A 223 10.47 -12.05 -19.20
C GLY A 223 9.99 -10.63 -19.50
N HIS A 224 9.34 -9.96 -18.54
CA HIS A 224 8.89 -8.59 -18.72
C HIS A 224 10.01 -7.60 -18.41
N ILE A 225 10.11 -6.59 -19.26
CA ILE A 225 10.96 -5.41 -19.07
C ILE A 225 10.05 -4.28 -18.65
N PHE A 226 10.21 -3.79 -17.44
CA PHE A 226 9.48 -2.66 -16.90
C PHE A 226 10.30 -1.40 -17.04
N GLN A 227 9.71 -0.35 -17.58
CA GLN A 227 10.27 1.01 -17.54
C GLN A 227 9.52 1.79 -16.46
N TYR A 228 10.25 2.32 -15.50
CA TYR A 228 9.73 3.13 -14.41
C TYR A 228 10.20 4.58 -14.54
N SER A 229 9.37 5.52 -14.12
CA SER A 229 9.79 6.91 -13.90
C SER A 229 10.83 6.96 -12.78
N ALA A 230 12.02 7.48 -13.06
CA ALA A 230 13.07 7.65 -12.07
C ALA A 230 12.68 8.62 -10.94
N THR A 231 11.67 9.49 -11.15
CA THR A 231 11.21 10.48 -10.18
C THR A 231 10.37 9.85 -9.07
N ASP A 232 9.36 9.03 -9.42
CA ASP A 232 8.36 8.52 -8.48
C ASP A 232 8.13 7.00 -8.52
N GLY A 233 8.91 6.28 -9.34
CA GLY A 233 8.81 4.83 -9.47
C GLY A 233 7.48 4.34 -10.08
N ARG A 234 6.75 5.15 -10.85
CA ARG A 234 5.55 4.72 -11.57
C ARG A 234 5.93 3.98 -12.84
N VAL A 235 5.20 2.91 -13.15
CA VAL A 235 5.34 2.16 -14.42
C VAL A 235 4.94 3.06 -15.58
N LEU A 236 5.81 3.14 -16.58
CA LEU A 236 5.60 3.89 -17.82
C LEU A 236 5.25 2.96 -18.98
N SER A 237 5.96 1.85 -19.09
CA SER A 237 5.72 0.82 -20.09
C SER A 237 6.18 -0.54 -19.60
N VAL A 238 5.59 -1.57 -20.20
CA VAL A 238 5.99 -2.97 -20.00
C VAL A 238 6.13 -3.58 -21.40
N THR A 239 7.23 -4.29 -21.65
CA THR A 239 7.49 -4.98 -22.90
C THR A 239 8.19 -6.32 -22.64
N GLY A 240 8.33 -7.16 -23.67
CA GLY A 240 8.89 -8.50 -23.49
C GLY A 240 7.88 -9.52 -22.98
N ASN A 241 8.25 -10.78 -23.01
CA ASN A 241 7.49 -11.92 -22.50
C ASN A 241 8.40 -13.16 -22.47
N ASN A 242 7.97 -14.23 -21.81
CA ASN A 242 8.62 -15.52 -21.90
C ASN A 242 8.43 -16.14 -23.29
N GLY A 243 9.50 -16.71 -23.84
CA GLY A 243 9.45 -17.42 -25.09
C GLY A 243 10.80 -17.49 -25.81
N PHE A 244 10.79 -18.11 -27.01
CA PHE A 244 11.97 -18.27 -27.84
C PHE A 244 11.92 -17.38 -29.10
N GLN A 245 10.81 -16.68 -29.32
CA GLN A 245 10.65 -15.76 -30.45
C GLN A 245 11.49 -14.49 -30.24
N GLU A 246 11.66 -13.71 -31.31
CA GLU A 246 12.29 -12.40 -31.26
C GLU A 246 11.52 -11.45 -30.31
N GLY A 247 12.22 -10.72 -29.46
CA GLY A 247 11.62 -9.85 -28.45
C GLY A 247 11.05 -10.56 -27.21
N THR A 248 11.21 -11.90 -27.11
CA THR A 248 10.88 -12.68 -25.92
C THR A 248 12.14 -13.27 -25.29
N PHE A 249 12.06 -13.77 -24.06
CA PHE A 249 13.20 -14.25 -23.28
C PHE A 249 12.96 -15.64 -22.73
N ALA A 250 14.01 -16.46 -22.70
CA ALA A 250 13.98 -17.75 -22.00
C ALA A 250 14.44 -17.59 -20.55
N THR A 251 15.54 -16.86 -20.32
CA THR A 251 16.06 -16.54 -18.97
C THR A 251 16.77 -15.20 -19.02
N PRO A 252 16.01 -14.08 -18.92
CA PRO A 252 16.62 -12.76 -18.93
C PRO A 252 17.40 -12.54 -17.63
N ALA A 253 18.69 -12.26 -17.76
CA ALA A 253 19.64 -12.20 -16.66
C ALA A 253 20.08 -10.78 -16.31
N ALA A 254 20.34 -9.94 -17.31
CA ALA A 254 20.85 -8.59 -17.11
C ALA A 254 20.25 -7.59 -18.10
N VAL A 255 20.17 -6.33 -17.67
CA VAL A 255 19.75 -5.19 -18.49
C VAL A 255 20.74 -4.05 -18.34
N ASP A 256 20.94 -3.30 -19.44
CA ASP A 256 21.68 -2.04 -19.43
C ASP A 256 21.05 -1.06 -20.43
N CYS A 257 21.27 0.24 -20.22
CA CYS A 257 20.71 1.31 -21.03
C CYS A 257 21.82 2.18 -21.59
N TYR A 258 21.84 2.35 -22.92
CA TYR A 258 22.78 3.25 -23.58
C TYR A 258 22.18 3.83 -24.87
N ASP A 259 22.37 5.11 -25.12
CA ASP A 259 21.95 5.80 -26.35
C ASP A 259 20.49 5.53 -26.74
N ASN A 260 19.56 5.74 -25.82
CA ASN A 260 18.12 5.48 -26.01
C ASN A 260 17.79 4.03 -26.44
N ARG A 261 18.63 3.08 -26.08
CA ARG A 261 18.42 1.64 -26.32
C ARG A 261 18.52 0.89 -25.01
N ILE A 262 17.75 -0.17 -24.93
CA ILE A 262 17.77 -1.12 -23.83
C ILE A 262 18.40 -2.41 -24.33
N TYR A 263 19.45 -2.85 -23.67
CA TYR A 263 20.18 -4.08 -23.96
C TYR A 263 19.80 -5.11 -22.90
N VAL A 264 19.28 -6.25 -23.35
CA VAL A 264 18.86 -7.34 -22.46
C VAL A 264 19.63 -8.60 -22.77
N LEU A 265 20.36 -9.11 -21.80
CA LEU A 265 21.09 -10.37 -21.89
C LEU A 265 20.16 -11.53 -21.50
N ASP A 266 20.00 -12.50 -22.40
CA ASP A 266 19.34 -13.78 -22.15
C ASP A 266 20.40 -14.86 -21.98
N SER A 267 20.55 -15.37 -20.77
CA SER A 267 21.58 -16.36 -20.44
C SER A 267 21.30 -17.73 -21.07
N ALA A 268 20.04 -18.13 -21.22
CA ALA A 268 19.69 -19.43 -21.82
C ALA A 268 19.80 -19.40 -23.35
N LYS A 269 19.52 -18.26 -23.99
CA LYS A 269 19.71 -18.09 -25.45
C LYS A 269 21.12 -17.69 -25.82
N ALA A 270 21.97 -17.28 -24.85
CA ALA A 270 23.29 -16.69 -25.08
C ALA A 270 23.24 -15.50 -26.08
N THR A 271 22.23 -14.65 -25.97
CA THR A 271 21.99 -13.52 -26.88
C THR A 271 21.78 -12.23 -26.11
N VAL A 272 22.13 -11.12 -26.77
CA VAL A 272 21.76 -9.77 -26.31
C VAL A 272 20.71 -9.22 -27.26
N THR A 273 19.50 -8.99 -26.72
CA THR A 273 18.42 -8.35 -27.47
C THR A 273 18.46 -6.85 -27.25
N VAL A 274 18.41 -6.09 -28.34
CA VAL A 274 18.49 -4.62 -28.31
C VAL A 274 17.14 -4.03 -28.69
N PHE A 275 16.52 -3.30 -27.73
CA PHE A 275 15.29 -2.56 -27.96
C PHE A 275 15.61 -1.09 -28.22
N LYS A 276 15.03 -0.54 -29.27
CA LYS A 276 15.08 0.90 -29.57
C LYS A 276 13.79 1.56 -29.10
N GLN A 277 13.90 2.72 -28.48
CA GLN A 277 12.74 3.53 -28.11
C GLN A 277 11.90 3.89 -29.35
N THR A 278 10.59 3.74 -29.23
CA THR A 278 9.63 4.21 -30.24
C THR A 278 9.48 5.73 -30.16
N GLU A 279 8.93 6.37 -31.21
CA GLU A 279 8.57 7.79 -31.13
C GLU A 279 7.66 8.12 -29.94
N TYR A 280 6.76 7.19 -29.61
CA TYR A 280 5.89 7.33 -28.45
C TYR A 280 6.67 7.28 -27.12
N GLY A 281 7.64 6.36 -27.00
CA GLY A 281 8.53 6.28 -25.84
C GLY A 281 9.39 7.54 -25.69
N LEU A 282 9.92 8.07 -26.79
CA LEU A 282 10.67 9.33 -26.77
C LEU A 282 9.81 10.53 -26.34
N LEU A 283 8.54 10.57 -26.78
CA LEU A 283 7.61 11.61 -26.38
C LEU A 283 7.30 11.55 -24.87
N LEU A 284 7.19 10.34 -24.29
CA LEU A 284 7.06 10.16 -22.84
C LEU A 284 8.29 10.67 -22.07
N LYS A 285 9.48 10.33 -22.58
CA LYS A 285 10.74 10.83 -22.01
C LYS A 285 10.82 12.36 -22.03
N GLU A 286 10.52 12.96 -23.19
CA GLU A 286 10.50 14.41 -23.36
C GLU A 286 9.56 15.07 -22.34
N ALA A 287 8.33 14.55 -22.21
CA ALA A 287 7.34 15.11 -21.30
C ALA A 287 7.78 15.06 -19.83
N LEU A 288 8.43 13.95 -19.42
CA LEU A 288 8.98 13.80 -18.07
C LEU A 288 10.22 14.67 -17.84
N ALA A 289 11.16 14.71 -18.79
CA ALA A 289 12.36 15.53 -18.70
C ALA A 289 12.00 17.02 -18.57
N LEU A 290 11.09 17.51 -19.41
CA LEU A 290 10.59 18.89 -19.33
C LEU A 290 9.95 19.22 -17.97
N TYR A 291 9.22 18.29 -17.38
CA TYR A 291 8.66 18.47 -16.04
C TYR A 291 9.76 18.57 -14.97
N ASN A 292 10.74 17.66 -15.02
CA ASN A 292 11.85 17.63 -14.06
C ASN A 292 12.73 18.89 -14.14
N ASP A 293 12.86 19.45 -15.35
CA ASP A 293 13.58 20.72 -15.60
C ASP A 293 12.77 21.97 -15.17
N GLY A 294 11.54 21.79 -14.65
CA GLY A 294 10.67 22.89 -14.27
C GLY A 294 10.02 23.63 -15.45
N ARG A 295 10.13 23.10 -16.66
CA ARG A 295 9.55 23.65 -17.90
C ARG A 295 8.10 23.21 -18.06
N TYR A 296 7.23 23.63 -17.16
CA TYR A 296 5.87 23.10 -17.01
C TYR A 296 4.97 23.35 -18.22
N ASP A 297 5.11 24.50 -18.92
CA ASP A 297 4.35 24.77 -20.14
C ASP A 297 4.68 23.79 -21.27
N ALA A 298 5.96 23.60 -21.53
CA ALA A 298 6.43 22.66 -22.55
C ALA A 298 6.07 21.20 -22.17
N SER A 299 6.18 20.85 -20.88
CA SER A 299 5.76 19.53 -20.38
C SER A 299 4.26 19.29 -20.59
N TYR A 300 3.42 20.30 -20.31
CA TYR A 300 1.98 20.23 -20.56
C TYR A 300 1.69 19.90 -22.03
N GLU A 301 2.30 20.64 -22.97
CA GLU A 301 2.12 20.42 -24.42
C GLU A 301 2.60 19.02 -24.85
N ALA A 302 3.73 18.56 -24.30
CA ALA A 302 4.24 17.21 -24.58
C ALA A 302 3.26 16.13 -24.10
N TRP A 303 2.69 16.26 -22.91
CA TRP A 303 1.68 15.34 -22.40
C TRP A 303 0.38 15.38 -23.24
N GLU A 304 -0.04 16.54 -23.74
CA GLU A 304 -1.18 16.61 -24.67
C GLU A 304 -0.92 15.82 -25.97
N LYS A 305 0.31 15.87 -26.51
CA LYS A 305 0.70 15.06 -27.66
C LYS A 305 0.63 13.55 -27.34
N VAL A 306 1.03 13.16 -26.12
CA VAL A 306 0.88 11.78 -25.64
C VAL A 306 -0.59 11.37 -25.62
N LEU A 307 -1.47 12.19 -25.05
CA LEU A 307 -2.91 11.91 -25.01
C LEU A 307 -3.57 11.84 -26.38
N LYS A 308 -3.12 12.64 -27.37
CA LYS A 308 -3.59 12.55 -28.74
C LYS A 308 -3.29 11.19 -29.39
N ARG A 309 -2.19 10.54 -28.99
CA ARG A 309 -1.84 9.20 -29.45
C ARG A 309 -2.50 8.08 -28.63
N ASN A 310 -2.67 8.29 -27.34
CA ASN A 310 -3.29 7.34 -26.41
C ASN A 310 -4.15 8.07 -25.37
N GLY A 311 -5.42 8.30 -25.70
CA GLY A 311 -6.37 8.99 -24.83
C GLY A 311 -6.72 8.27 -23.53
N ASN A 312 -6.37 6.99 -23.40
CA ASN A 312 -6.61 6.19 -22.17
C ASN A 312 -5.40 6.14 -21.25
N MET A 313 -4.33 6.87 -21.55
CA MET A 313 -3.12 6.85 -20.75
C MET A 313 -3.26 7.64 -19.45
N GLN A 314 -3.56 6.94 -18.37
CA GLN A 314 -3.74 7.51 -17.04
C GLN A 314 -2.53 8.36 -16.59
N LEU A 315 -1.32 7.91 -16.93
CA LEU A 315 -0.08 8.62 -16.59
C LEU A 315 -0.02 10.02 -17.22
N ALA A 316 -0.50 10.18 -18.46
CA ALA A 316 -0.47 11.47 -19.14
C ALA A 316 -1.41 12.48 -18.46
N TYR A 317 -2.58 12.05 -17.98
CA TYR A 317 -3.45 12.87 -17.16
C TYR A 317 -2.78 13.29 -15.85
N THR A 318 -2.05 12.38 -15.19
CA THR A 318 -1.25 12.72 -14.00
C THR A 318 -0.14 13.71 -14.34
N GLY A 319 0.56 13.52 -15.47
CA GLY A 319 1.64 14.40 -15.93
C GLY A 319 1.14 15.82 -16.21
N ILE A 320 0.01 15.95 -16.91
CA ILE A 320 -0.66 17.26 -17.12
C ILE A 320 -1.04 17.88 -15.77
N GLY A 321 -1.64 17.11 -14.87
CA GLY A 321 -1.98 17.59 -13.53
C GLY A 321 -0.77 18.14 -12.78
N LYS A 322 0.35 17.45 -12.82
CA LYS A 322 1.62 17.89 -12.21
C LYS A 322 2.17 19.15 -12.86
N ALA A 323 2.14 19.23 -14.20
CA ALA A 323 2.58 20.42 -14.91
C ALA A 323 1.73 21.66 -14.53
N LEU A 324 0.40 21.49 -14.42
CA LEU A 324 -0.52 22.54 -13.98
C LEU A 324 -0.29 22.97 -12.52
N VAL A 325 0.07 22.03 -11.63
CA VAL A 325 0.48 22.36 -10.25
C VAL A 325 1.73 23.25 -10.27
N GLY A 326 2.72 22.91 -11.09
CA GLY A 326 3.94 23.71 -11.25
C GLY A 326 3.65 25.12 -11.77
N LYS A 327 2.63 25.29 -12.63
CA LYS A 327 2.13 26.59 -13.11
C LYS A 327 1.29 27.34 -12.08
N GLY A 328 0.87 26.72 -10.99
CA GLY A 328 -0.05 27.28 -10.00
C GLY A 328 -1.54 27.19 -10.38
N GLU A 329 -1.88 26.48 -11.43
CA GLU A 329 -3.25 26.29 -11.94
C GLU A 329 -3.95 25.12 -11.24
N TYR A 330 -4.06 25.18 -9.90
CA TYR A 330 -4.49 24.07 -9.05
C TYR A 330 -5.90 23.57 -9.35
N ARG A 331 -6.83 24.44 -9.74
CA ARG A 331 -8.22 24.06 -10.03
C ARG A 331 -8.31 23.16 -11.26
N ASP A 332 -7.53 23.44 -12.28
CA ASP A 332 -7.50 22.63 -13.50
C ASP A 332 -6.67 21.36 -13.28
N ALA A 333 -5.57 21.45 -12.53
CA ALA A 333 -4.82 20.28 -12.08
C ALA A 333 -5.70 19.23 -11.40
N MET A 334 -6.61 19.65 -10.50
CA MET A 334 -7.54 18.73 -9.84
C MET A 334 -8.45 17.97 -10.82
N LYS A 335 -8.85 18.60 -11.94
CA LYS A 335 -9.68 17.92 -12.96
C LYS A 335 -8.91 16.77 -13.60
N TYR A 336 -7.64 17.02 -13.97
CA TYR A 336 -6.78 16.03 -14.59
C TYR A 336 -6.40 14.90 -13.62
N PHE A 337 -6.07 15.20 -12.37
CA PHE A 337 -5.84 14.19 -11.35
C PHE A 337 -7.07 13.31 -11.08
N LYS A 338 -8.27 13.90 -11.15
CA LYS A 338 -9.52 13.13 -11.04
C LYS A 338 -9.72 12.17 -12.21
N LEU A 339 -9.41 12.57 -13.45
CA LEU A 339 -9.41 11.72 -14.63
C LEU A 339 -8.36 10.61 -14.51
N ALA A 340 -7.19 10.93 -13.99
CA ALA A 340 -6.13 9.97 -13.69
C ALA A 340 -6.44 9.05 -12.50
N ASN A 341 -7.53 9.26 -11.75
CA ASN A 341 -7.78 8.61 -10.46
C ASN A 341 -6.59 8.74 -9.47
N ASP A 342 -5.80 9.81 -9.60
CA ASP A 342 -4.65 10.13 -8.75
C ASP A 342 -5.10 10.96 -7.55
N LYS A 343 -5.39 10.28 -6.45
CA LYS A 343 -5.86 10.91 -5.21
C LYS A 343 -4.78 11.72 -4.52
N SER A 344 -3.53 11.31 -4.64
CA SER A 344 -2.40 12.02 -4.03
C SER A 344 -2.16 13.36 -4.70
N GLY A 345 -2.02 13.37 -6.04
CA GLY A 345 -1.88 14.61 -6.81
C GLY A 345 -3.09 15.53 -6.66
N TYR A 346 -4.31 14.96 -6.67
CA TYR A 346 -5.52 15.73 -6.40
C TYR A 346 -5.49 16.39 -5.02
N SER A 347 -5.07 15.66 -3.98
CA SER A 347 -4.99 16.18 -2.61
C SER A 347 -3.97 17.31 -2.47
N GLU A 348 -2.84 17.22 -3.13
CA GLU A 348 -1.81 18.27 -3.16
C GLU A 348 -2.38 19.55 -3.81
N ALA A 349 -2.92 19.43 -5.02
CA ALA A 349 -3.54 20.55 -5.73
C ALA A 349 -4.71 21.16 -4.94
N PHE A 350 -5.54 20.32 -4.31
CA PHE A 350 -6.66 20.75 -3.47
C PHE A 350 -6.18 21.52 -2.25
N ALA A 351 -5.15 21.04 -1.54
CA ALA A 351 -4.60 21.73 -0.36
C ALA A 351 -4.04 23.11 -0.73
N ALA A 352 -3.33 23.21 -1.87
CA ALA A 352 -2.81 24.47 -2.39
C ALA A 352 -3.94 25.44 -2.77
N GLN A 353 -4.94 24.98 -3.52
CA GLN A 353 -6.12 25.79 -3.89
C GLN A 353 -6.88 26.26 -2.65
N ARG A 354 -7.13 25.36 -1.69
CA ARG A 354 -7.81 25.68 -0.42
C ARG A 354 -7.08 26.79 0.35
N LYS A 355 -5.73 26.72 0.41
CA LYS A 355 -4.91 27.74 1.07
C LYS A 355 -5.13 29.13 0.46
N ILE A 356 -5.21 29.21 -0.88
CA ILE A 356 -5.49 30.46 -1.58
C ILE A 356 -6.89 30.98 -1.23
N VAL A 357 -7.91 30.12 -1.33
CA VAL A 357 -9.31 30.48 -1.03
C VAL A 357 -9.47 30.93 0.43
N LEU A 358 -8.90 30.18 1.37
CA LEU A 358 -8.94 30.53 2.80
C LEU A 358 -8.28 31.89 3.06
N ARG A 359 -7.13 32.16 2.43
CA ARG A 359 -6.44 33.44 2.57
C ARG A 359 -7.27 34.59 2.03
N GLN A 360 -7.94 34.43 0.89
CA GLN A 360 -8.79 35.44 0.29
C GLN A 360 -10.07 35.69 1.10
N GLN A 361 -10.65 34.67 1.70
CA GLN A 361 -11.90 34.74 2.43
C GLN A 361 -11.73 34.84 3.96
N PHE A 362 -10.49 34.92 4.45
CA PHE A 362 -10.19 34.92 5.88
C PHE A 362 -10.94 36.04 6.65
N ILE A 363 -11.05 37.21 6.03
CA ILE A 363 -11.75 38.38 6.60
C ILE A 363 -13.22 38.08 6.91
N TRP A 364 -13.87 37.19 6.15
CA TRP A 364 -15.27 36.81 6.36
C TRP A 364 -15.43 35.55 7.22
N ILE A 365 -14.53 34.58 7.09
CA ILE A 365 -14.59 33.32 7.82
C ILE A 365 -14.35 33.53 9.32
N LEU A 366 -13.39 34.39 9.68
CA LEU A 366 -13.04 34.61 11.08
C LEU A 366 -14.18 35.22 11.91
N PRO A 367 -14.82 36.33 11.47
CA PRO A 367 -15.99 36.89 12.18
C PRO A 367 -17.16 35.91 12.27
N LEU A 368 -17.44 35.17 11.18
CA LEU A 368 -18.52 34.18 11.17
C LEU A 368 -18.26 33.07 12.18
N ALA A 369 -17.04 32.54 12.25
CA ALA A 369 -16.67 31.54 13.22
C ALA A 369 -16.81 32.05 14.67
N LEU A 370 -16.38 33.29 14.91
CA LEU A 370 -16.49 33.93 16.22
C LEU A 370 -17.96 34.15 16.63
N ILE A 371 -18.82 34.55 15.71
CA ILE A 371 -20.27 34.66 15.94
C ILE A 371 -20.88 33.31 16.28
N LEU A 372 -20.51 32.24 15.57
CA LEU A 372 -20.98 30.87 15.85
C LEU A 372 -20.53 30.36 17.23
N ILE A 373 -19.28 30.63 17.60
CA ILE A 373 -18.75 30.28 18.93
C ILE A 373 -19.52 31.04 20.03
N VAL A 374 -19.72 32.35 19.87
CA VAL A 374 -20.46 33.17 20.83
C VAL A 374 -21.93 32.71 20.93
N ALA A 375 -22.58 32.44 19.80
CA ALA A 375 -23.93 31.89 19.80
C ALA A 375 -24.01 30.54 20.51
N PHE A 376 -23.05 29.66 20.29
CA PHE A 376 -22.95 28.35 20.99
C PHE A 376 -22.75 28.53 22.50
N LEU A 377 -21.89 29.45 22.92
CA LEU A 377 -21.69 29.75 24.35
C LEU A 377 -22.93 30.34 24.99
N ILE A 378 -23.60 31.26 24.31
CA ILE A 378 -24.86 31.87 24.81
C ILE A 378 -25.95 30.80 24.97
N THR A 379 -26.15 29.95 23.96
CA THR A 379 -27.13 28.85 24.05
C THR A 379 -26.80 27.89 25.18
N GLY A 380 -25.53 27.53 25.39
CA GLY A 380 -25.08 26.70 26.51
C GLY A 380 -25.33 27.33 27.88
N VAL A 381 -25.12 28.64 28.00
CA VAL A 381 -25.43 29.39 29.24
C VAL A 381 -26.95 29.48 29.47
N MET A 382 -27.72 29.72 28.44
CA MET A 382 -29.20 29.79 28.51
C MET A 382 -29.80 28.44 28.89
N GLU A 383 -29.27 27.33 28.38
CA GLU A 383 -29.69 25.97 28.79
C GLU A 383 -29.34 25.66 30.25
N ARG A 384 -28.17 26.11 30.71
CA ARG A 384 -27.80 25.95 32.14
C ARG A 384 -28.75 26.70 33.08
N ARG A 385 -29.17 27.92 32.71
CA ARG A 385 -30.16 28.72 33.47
C ARG A 385 -31.57 28.10 33.51
N LYS A 386 -31.97 27.36 32.44
CA LYS A 386 -33.26 26.65 32.38
C LYS A 386 -33.27 25.31 33.14
N ARG A 387 -32.12 24.84 33.67
CA ARG A 387 -31.95 23.53 34.28
C ARG A 387 -32.46 23.47 35.73
N ASP A 388 -32.78 24.60 36.36
CA ASP A 388 -33.28 24.66 37.74
C ASP A 388 -34.79 24.39 37.88
N ASP A 389 -35.53 24.29 36.79
CA ASP A 389 -36.92 23.85 36.82
C ASP A 389 -37.01 22.35 36.47
N HIS A 390 -37.06 21.51 37.51
CA HIS A 390 -37.32 20.07 37.45
C HIS A 390 -38.75 19.74 36.97
N ALA A 391 -39.21 20.30 35.88
CA ALA A 391 -40.38 19.82 35.20
C ALA A 391 -39.95 18.71 34.23
N THR A 392 -40.38 17.48 34.50
CA THR A 392 -40.24 16.31 33.62
C THR A 392 -40.76 16.67 32.20
N LYS A 393 -39.87 17.18 31.37
CA LYS A 393 -40.17 17.54 29.98
C LYS A 393 -40.64 16.26 29.29
N LYS A 394 -41.90 16.22 28.88
CA LYS A 394 -42.53 15.09 28.22
C LYS A 394 -41.98 14.99 26.78
N TYR A 395 -40.82 14.34 26.61
CA TYR A 395 -40.26 14.11 25.30
C TYR A 395 -41.18 13.25 24.44
N ASN A 396 -41.40 13.64 23.18
CA ASN A 396 -42.12 12.83 22.22
C ASN A 396 -41.28 11.56 21.88
N LYS A 397 -41.92 10.50 21.41
CA LYS A 397 -41.29 9.20 21.06
C LYS A 397 -40.09 9.38 20.13
N TRP A 398 -40.13 10.36 19.21
CA TRP A 398 -39.06 10.65 18.25
C TRP A 398 -37.91 11.49 18.85
N GLN A 399 -38.16 12.28 19.86
CA GLN A 399 -37.15 13.09 20.57
C GLN A 399 -36.39 12.29 21.62
N PHE A 400 -36.99 11.22 22.11
CA PHE A 400 -36.47 10.46 23.22
C PHE A 400 -35.09 9.81 22.99
N PRO A 401 -34.77 9.23 21.81
CA PRO A 401 -33.43 8.72 21.48
C PRO A 401 -32.34 9.80 21.56
N PHE A 402 -32.63 11.04 21.18
CA PHE A 402 -31.69 12.16 21.29
C PHE A 402 -31.45 12.57 22.73
N TYR A 403 -32.50 12.49 23.60
CA TYR A 403 -32.34 12.67 25.01
C TYR A 403 -31.45 11.59 25.63
N ILE A 404 -31.65 10.33 25.28
CA ILE A 404 -30.78 9.20 25.69
C ILE A 404 -29.32 9.43 25.27
N MET A 405 -29.10 9.87 24.04
CA MET A 405 -27.76 10.13 23.52
C MET A 405 -26.98 11.14 24.39
N LEU A 406 -27.67 12.17 24.91
CA LEU A 406 -27.05 13.22 25.73
C LEU A 406 -27.08 12.88 27.25
N HIS A 407 -28.02 12.07 27.68
CA HIS A 407 -28.24 11.71 29.11
C HIS A 407 -28.40 10.19 29.24
N PRO A 408 -27.32 9.40 29.02
CA PRO A 408 -27.44 7.94 28.88
C PRO A 408 -28.02 7.27 30.11
N THR A 409 -27.56 7.61 31.33
CA THR A 409 -28.01 6.98 32.56
C THR A 409 -29.50 7.24 32.81
N ASN A 410 -29.92 8.50 32.81
CA ASN A 410 -31.31 8.87 33.07
C ASN A 410 -32.23 8.39 31.92
N GLY A 411 -31.79 8.56 30.68
CA GLY A 411 -32.58 8.16 29.52
C GLY A 411 -32.84 6.66 29.45
N PHE A 412 -31.83 5.82 29.70
CA PHE A 412 -32.03 4.37 29.71
C PHE A 412 -32.80 3.90 30.94
N ASN A 413 -32.68 4.55 32.09
CA ASN A 413 -33.53 4.28 33.25
C ASN A 413 -35.01 4.61 32.95
N ASP A 414 -35.28 5.76 32.35
CA ASP A 414 -36.63 6.13 31.93
C ASP A 414 -37.18 5.13 30.90
N LEU A 415 -36.32 4.71 29.94
CA LEU A 415 -36.68 3.70 28.93
C LEU A 415 -37.15 2.40 29.58
N ARG A 416 -36.46 1.97 30.62
CA ARG A 416 -36.76 0.74 31.35
C ARG A 416 -38.05 0.83 32.17
N TRP A 417 -38.14 1.83 33.00
CA TRP A 417 -39.22 1.91 34.01
C TRP A 417 -40.52 2.49 33.46
N THR A 418 -40.43 3.43 32.49
CA THR A 418 -41.63 4.06 31.89
C THR A 418 -42.13 3.38 30.64
N LYS A 419 -41.43 2.33 30.15
CA LYS A 419 -41.75 1.56 28.92
C LYS A 419 -41.94 2.46 27.67
N ARG A 420 -41.23 3.60 27.59
CA ARG A 420 -41.32 4.55 26.47
C ARG A 420 -40.61 4.07 25.21
N GLY A 421 -39.97 2.92 25.24
CA GLY A 421 -39.29 2.33 24.06
C GLY A 421 -40.27 2.01 22.94
N SER A 422 -39.94 2.44 21.74
CA SER A 422 -40.74 2.17 20.54
C SER A 422 -39.92 1.35 19.55
N VAL A 423 -40.42 0.17 19.18
CA VAL A 423 -39.82 -0.66 18.12
C VAL A 423 -39.80 0.09 16.81
N THR A 424 -40.86 0.83 16.48
CA THR A 424 -40.93 1.61 15.24
C THR A 424 -39.80 2.63 15.14
N VAL A 425 -39.55 3.39 16.23
CA VAL A 425 -38.45 4.38 16.27
C VAL A 425 -37.09 3.68 16.20
N ALA A 426 -36.92 2.56 16.89
CA ALA A 426 -35.71 1.74 16.83
C ALA A 426 -35.41 1.25 15.40
N THR A 427 -36.43 0.74 14.71
CA THR A 427 -36.31 0.29 13.32
C THR A 427 -35.97 1.44 12.37
N VAL A 428 -36.56 2.61 12.57
CA VAL A 428 -36.23 3.79 11.78
C VAL A 428 -34.77 4.22 11.99
N ILE A 429 -34.29 4.27 13.26
CA ILE A 429 -32.89 4.59 13.56
C ILE A 429 -31.95 3.55 12.91
N PHE A 430 -32.27 2.27 13.04
CA PHE A 430 -31.50 1.20 12.40
C PHE A 430 -31.44 1.36 10.88
N ALA A 431 -32.57 1.62 10.23
CA ALA A 431 -32.64 1.87 8.79
C ALA A 431 -31.80 3.12 8.39
N PHE A 432 -31.91 4.21 9.15
CA PHE A 432 -31.09 5.41 8.91
C PHE A 432 -29.60 5.12 9.09
N TRP A 433 -29.21 4.29 10.04
CA TRP A 433 -27.81 3.88 10.21
C TRP A 433 -27.30 3.09 9.00
N LEU A 434 -28.10 2.14 8.48
CA LEU A 434 -27.77 1.39 7.27
C LEU A 434 -27.59 2.34 6.08
N VAL A 435 -28.56 3.21 5.85
CA VAL A 435 -28.53 4.20 4.74
C VAL A 435 -27.33 5.13 4.89
N SER A 436 -27.10 5.71 6.06
CA SER A 436 -25.97 6.62 6.31
C SER A 436 -24.61 5.94 6.10
N SER A 437 -24.51 4.65 6.43
CA SER A 437 -23.27 3.87 6.25
C SER A 437 -22.97 3.63 4.75
N ILE A 438 -23.98 3.39 3.93
CA ILE A 438 -23.85 3.30 2.48
C ILE A 438 -23.51 4.68 1.91
N MET A 439 -24.25 5.73 2.32
CA MET A 439 -24.00 7.09 1.88
C MET A 439 -22.57 7.53 2.18
N LYS A 440 -22.03 7.19 3.35
CA LYS A 440 -20.62 7.46 3.69
C LYS A 440 -19.67 6.86 2.68
N LYS A 441 -19.90 5.63 2.25
CA LYS A 441 -19.03 4.94 1.29
C LYS A 441 -19.12 5.55 -0.12
N GLU A 442 -20.33 5.92 -0.55
CA GLU A 442 -20.57 6.41 -1.90
C GLU A 442 -20.39 7.92 -2.06
N LEU A 443 -20.78 8.69 -1.05
CA LEU A 443 -20.80 10.15 -1.12
C LEU A 443 -19.58 10.83 -0.48
N SER A 444 -18.58 10.07 -0.02
CA SER A 444 -17.34 10.69 0.44
C SER A 444 -16.60 11.37 -0.69
N GLY A 445 -15.94 12.49 -0.38
CA GLY A 445 -15.14 13.27 -1.34
C GLY A 445 -14.11 12.41 -2.08
N PHE A 446 -13.71 12.83 -3.28
CA PHE A 446 -12.84 12.04 -4.18
C PHE A 446 -11.61 11.47 -3.49
N ILE A 447 -10.95 12.24 -2.62
CA ILE A 447 -9.75 11.82 -1.87
C ILE A 447 -10.04 10.58 -1.00
N PHE A 448 -11.20 10.54 -0.35
CA PHE A 448 -11.60 9.52 0.63
C PHE A 448 -12.58 8.48 0.09
N SER A 449 -12.93 8.58 -1.20
CA SER A 449 -13.81 7.60 -1.86
C SER A 449 -13.12 6.23 -1.98
N ALA A 450 -13.90 5.17 -2.11
CA ALA A 450 -13.39 3.82 -2.37
C ALA A 450 -12.51 3.79 -3.63
N SER A 451 -11.54 2.88 -3.67
CA SER A 451 -10.70 2.65 -4.86
C SER A 451 -11.54 2.14 -6.03
N SER A 452 -11.03 2.25 -7.25
CA SER A 452 -11.75 1.76 -8.44
C SER A 452 -12.04 0.25 -8.35
N SER A 453 -11.10 -0.55 -7.84
CA SER A 453 -11.26 -1.98 -7.61
C SER A 453 -12.32 -2.28 -6.55
N GLU A 454 -12.36 -1.53 -5.45
CA GLU A 454 -13.37 -1.68 -4.41
C GLU A 454 -14.77 -1.27 -4.90
N LYS A 455 -14.87 -0.27 -5.78
CA LYS A 455 -16.15 0.12 -6.40
C LYS A 455 -16.70 -0.96 -7.33
N LEU A 456 -15.85 -1.62 -8.10
CA LEU A 456 -16.25 -2.70 -9.00
C LEU A 456 -16.79 -3.93 -8.25
N THR A 457 -16.24 -4.20 -7.05
CA THR A 457 -16.67 -5.34 -6.21
C THR A 457 -17.78 -4.98 -5.23
N PHE A 458 -18.12 -3.68 -5.09
CA PHE A 458 -19.11 -3.24 -4.14
C PHE A 458 -20.53 -3.59 -4.58
N ASN A 459 -21.21 -4.39 -3.75
CA ASN A 459 -22.62 -4.69 -3.92
C ASN A 459 -23.42 -4.20 -2.70
N VAL A 460 -24.30 -3.24 -2.93
CA VAL A 460 -25.13 -2.61 -1.89
C VAL A 460 -25.95 -3.65 -1.13
N TRP A 461 -26.52 -4.63 -1.85
CA TRP A 461 -27.36 -5.66 -1.25
C TRP A 461 -26.58 -6.59 -0.33
N THR A 462 -25.40 -7.03 -0.74
CA THR A 462 -24.55 -7.86 0.11
C THR A 462 -24.11 -7.12 1.37
N GLN A 463 -23.82 -5.84 1.28
CA GLN A 463 -23.45 -5.02 2.43
C GLN A 463 -24.63 -4.79 3.37
N LEU A 464 -25.82 -4.46 2.85
CA LEU A 464 -27.04 -4.33 3.64
C LEU A 464 -27.37 -5.63 4.37
N LEU A 465 -27.29 -6.75 3.64
CA LEU A 465 -27.54 -8.08 4.22
C LEU A 465 -26.53 -8.38 5.34
N ALA A 466 -25.25 -8.17 5.10
CA ALA A 466 -24.19 -8.44 6.09
C ALA A 466 -24.37 -7.58 7.36
N MET A 467 -24.60 -6.28 7.21
CA MET A 467 -24.82 -5.38 8.36
C MET A 467 -26.09 -5.74 9.13
N THR A 468 -27.18 -6.05 8.41
CA THR A 468 -28.45 -6.45 9.03
C THR A 468 -28.32 -7.79 9.73
N LEU A 469 -27.68 -8.76 9.12
CA LEU A 469 -27.45 -10.07 9.71
C LEU A 469 -26.61 -9.97 10.99
N LEU A 470 -25.51 -9.20 10.94
CA LEU A 470 -24.63 -9.00 12.09
C LEU A 470 -25.40 -8.33 13.25
N PHE A 471 -26.23 -7.33 12.96
CA PHE A 471 -27.04 -6.66 13.95
C PHE A 471 -28.07 -7.60 14.59
N ILE A 472 -28.79 -8.39 13.77
CA ILE A 472 -29.75 -9.38 14.26
C ILE A 472 -29.06 -10.46 15.10
N LEU A 473 -27.92 -10.96 14.62
CA LEU A 473 -27.12 -11.94 15.36
C LEU A 473 -26.69 -11.38 16.73
N PHE A 474 -26.24 -10.12 16.76
CA PHE A 474 -25.91 -9.48 18.04
C PHE A 474 -27.11 -9.48 19.00
N VAL A 475 -28.28 -9.06 18.54
CA VAL A 475 -29.49 -8.99 19.40
C VAL A 475 -29.89 -10.39 19.89
N VAL A 476 -29.94 -11.38 19.01
CA VAL A 476 -30.39 -12.74 19.34
C VAL A 476 -29.39 -13.45 20.24
N ILE A 477 -28.10 -13.38 19.92
CA ILE A 477 -27.05 -14.07 20.71
C ILE A 477 -26.85 -13.36 22.04
N ASN A 478 -26.90 -12.03 22.07
CA ASN A 478 -26.82 -11.29 23.34
C ASN A 478 -28.01 -11.66 24.23
N TRP A 479 -29.22 -11.77 23.69
CA TRP A 479 -30.37 -12.23 24.43
C TRP A 479 -30.18 -13.66 24.98
N ALA A 480 -29.72 -14.59 24.16
CA ALA A 480 -29.45 -15.97 24.57
C ALA A 480 -28.35 -16.04 25.66
N VAL A 481 -27.26 -15.32 25.50
CA VAL A 481 -26.15 -15.23 26.48
C VAL A 481 -26.64 -14.61 27.77
N CYS A 482 -27.37 -13.49 27.71
CA CYS A 482 -27.86 -12.82 28.91
C CYS A 482 -28.92 -13.66 29.65
N THR A 483 -29.67 -14.50 28.95
CA THR A 483 -30.57 -15.46 29.60
C THR A 483 -29.82 -16.47 30.47
N LEU A 484 -28.61 -16.89 30.04
CA LEU A 484 -27.74 -17.77 30.83
C LEU A 484 -27.13 -17.07 32.03
N PHE A 485 -26.96 -15.76 31.98
CA PHE A 485 -26.43 -14.92 33.08
C PHE A 485 -27.53 -14.25 33.92
N GLU A 486 -28.74 -14.81 33.95
CA GLU A 486 -29.89 -14.30 34.71
C GLU A 486 -30.29 -12.86 34.35
N GLY A 487 -30.05 -12.43 33.13
CA GLY A 487 -30.39 -11.10 32.63
C GLY A 487 -31.90 -10.91 32.46
N LYS A 488 -32.40 -9.72 32.80
CA LYS A 488 -33.83 -9.38 32.81
C LYS A 488 -34.37 -8.85 31.48
N GLY A 489 -33.50 -8.64 30.46
CA GLY A 489 -33.86 -8.06 29.18
C GLY A 489 -34.50 -9.06 28.22
N THR A 490 -35.56 -8.66 27.52
CA THR A 490 -36.12 -9.41 26.40
C THR A 490 -35.41 -9.05 25.10
N ALA A 491 -35.44 -9.95 24.09
CA ALA A 491 -34.88 -9.66 22.78
C ALA A 491 -35.42 -8.36 22.16
N LYS A 492 -36.70 -8.06 22.37
CA LYS A 492 -37.33 -6.78 21.95
C LYS A 492 -36.68 -5.58 22.61
N ASN A 493 -36.37 -5.66 23.89
CA ASN A 493 -35.74 -4.56 24.61
C ASN A 493 -34.28 -4.40 24.16
N ILE A 494 -33.52 -5.48 24.05
CA ILE A 494 -32.15 -5.45 23.52
C ILE A 494 -32.12 -4.79 22.13
N TYR A 495 -33.05 -5.14 21.24
CA TYR A 495 -33.19 -4.51 19.94
C TYR A 495 -33.37 -2.98 20.03
N ILE A 496 -34.27 -2.51 20.89
CA ILE A 496 -34.52 -1.06 21.07
C ILE A 496 -33.27 -0.36 21.62
N TYR A 497 -32.65 -0.89 22.67
CA TYR A 497 -31.49 -0.29 23.32
C TYR A 497 -30.28 -0.22 22.37
N THR A 498 -30.01 -1.31 21.66
CA THR A 498 -28.93 -1.38 20.68
C THR A 498 -29.17 -0.43 19.53
N SER A 499 -30.40 -0.36 19.00
CA SER A 499 -30.74 0.56 17.89
C SER A 499 -30.55 2.03 18.32
N TYR A 500 -30.97 2.41 19.53
CA TYR A 500 -30.80 3.77 20.03
C TYR A 500 -29.32 4.13 20.23
N SER A 501 -28.48 3.16 20.59
CA SER A 501 -27.05 3.34 20.72
C SER A 501 -26.32 3.59 19.39
N LEU A 502 -26.95 3.31 18.23
CA LEU A 502 -26.39 3.61 16.90
C LEU A 502 -26.50 5.09 16.49
N LEU A 503 -27.30 5.89 17.21
CA LEU A 503 -27.55 7.29 16.85
C LEU A 503 -26.27 8.13 16.65
N PRO A 504 -25.25 8.08 17.53
CA PRO A 504 -23.99 8.79 17.30
C PRO A 504 -23.29 8.41 16.00
N LEU A 505 -23.38 7.13 15.59
CA LEU A 505 -22.75 6.67 14.34
C LEU A 505 -23.39 7.27 13.11
N ILE A 506 -24.69 7.54 13.14
CA ILE A 506 -25.41 8.24 12.07
C ILE A 506 -24.83 9.64 11.92
N PHE A 507 -24.68 10.38 13.03
CA PHE A 507 -24.05 11.71 13.00
C PHE A 507 -22.62 11.66 12.51
N SER A 508 -21.84 10.69 12.98
CA SER A 508 -20.47 10.48 12.52
C SER A 508 -20.40 10.33 11.01
N ASN A 509 -21.29 9.53 10.40
CA ASN A 509 -21.30 9.28 8.97
C ASN A 509 -21.57 10.56 8.17
N TYR A 510 -22.56 11.37 8.57
CA TYR A 510 -22.84 12.63 7.87
C TYR A 510 -21.75 13.68 8.08
N ILE A 511 -21.19 13.79 9.28
CA ILE A 511 -20.04 14.67 9.57
C ILE A 511 -18.83 14.25 8.73
N TYR A 512 -18.57 12.94 8.64
CA TYR A 512 -17.50 12.39 7.81
C TYR A 512 -17.68 12.78 6.34
N ILE A 513 -18.89 12.59 5.78
CA ILE A 513 -19.20 12.96 4.40
C ILE A 513 -18.91 14.45 4.19
N ALA A 514 -19.43 15.33 5.03
CA ALA A 514 -19.23 16.77 4.90
C ALA A 514 -17.75 17.17 4.96
N LEU A 515 -17.01 16.65 5.94
CA LEU A 515 -15.61 16.97 6.14
C LEU A 515 -14.70 16.35 5.07
N SER A 516 -15.10 15.23 4.44
CA SER A 516 -14.34 14.60 3.36
C SER A 516 -14.18 15.49 2.12
N TYR A 517 -15.01 16.51 1.94
CA TYR A 517 -14.89 17.53 0.89
C TYR A 517 -14.01 18.72 1.28
N VAL A 518 -13.61 18.81 2.54
CA VAL A 518 -12.84 19.94 3.08
C VAL A 518 -11.40 19.54 3.40
N PHE A 519 -11.18 18.28 3.79
CA PHE A 519 -9.88 17.80 4.23
C PHE A 519 -9.05 17.23 3.07
N SER A 520 -7.73 17.43 3.16
CA SER A 520 -6.73 16.80 2.30
C SER A 520 -6.33 15.42 2.84
N GLN A 521 -5.60 14.64 2.05
CA GLN A 521 -5.13 13.30 2.45
C GLN A 521 -4.22 13.35 3.70
N GLY A 522 -3.37 14.38 3.81
CA GLY A 522 -2.53 14.57 5.00
C GLY A 522 -3.32 14.83 6.29
N GLU A 523 -4.59 15.21 6.17
CA GLU A 523 -5.50 15.48 7.29
C GLU A 523 -6.45 14.29 7.58
N ALA A 524 -6.28 13.15 6.91
CA ALA A 524 -7.10 11.95 7.08
C ALA A 524 -7.22 11.49 8.55
N SER A 525 -6.16 11.67 9.33
CA SER A 525 -6.13 11.32 10.74
C SER A 525 -7.21 12.04 11.56
N PHE A 526 -7.57 13.28 11.22
CA PHE A 526 -8.64 14.00 11.91
C PHE A 526 -10.01 13.35 11.67
N LEU A 527 -10.28 12.88 10.45
CA LEU A 527 -11.51 12.12 10.16
C LEU A 527 -11.55 10.81 10.96
N GLY A 528 -10.39 10.15 11.08
CA GLY A 528 -10.23 8.95 11.91
C GLY A 528 -10.55 9.22 13.38
N ILE A 529 -10.00 10.29 13.95
CA ILE A 529 -10.24 10.70 15.34
C ILE A 529 -11.73 11.01 15.58
N ILE A 530 -12.35 11.79 14.70
CA ILE A 530 -13.78 12.12 14.81
C ILE A 530 -14.62 10.84 14.80
N ASN A 531 -14.36 9.94 13.86
CA ASN A 531 -15.07 8.66 13.78
C ASN A 531 -14.86 7.80 15.05
N ALA A 532 -13.64 7.78 15.59
CA ALA A 532 -13.32 7.05 16.82
C ALA A 532 -14.07 7.62 18.03
N VAL A 533 -14.19 8.94 18.16
CA VAL A 533 -14.94 9.59 19.24
C VAL A 533 -16.42 9.19 19.19
N PHE A 534 -17.05 9.23 18.02
CA PHE A 534 -18.45 8.83 17.87
C PHE A 534 -18.66 7.32 18.09
N LEU A 535 -17.70 6.49 17.67
CA LEU A 535 -17.71 5.05 17.92
C LEU A 535 -17.63 4.76 19.43
N LEU A 536 -16.71 5.42 20.13
CA LEU A 536 -16.59 5.32 21.58
C LEU A 536 -17.87 5.77 22.27
N TRP A 537 -18.49 6.86 21.79
CA TRP A 537 -19.77 7.33 22.33
C TRP A 537 -20.87 6.28 22.15
N ALA A 538 -21.02 5.71 20.96
CA ALA A 538 -21.98 4.63 20.71
C ALA A 538 -21.69 3.39 21.59
N ALA A 539 -20.43 3.03 21.80
CA ALA A 539 -20.03 1.95 22.68
C ALA A 539 -20.43 2.23 24.14
N VAL A 540 -20.20 3.45 24.64
CA VAL A 540 -20.64 3.86 25.99
C VAL A 540 -22.16 3.79 26.12
N LEU A 541 -22.92 4.22 25.12
CA LEU A 541 -24.38 4.10 25.10
C LEU A 541 -24.82 2.63 25.18
N LEU A 542 -24.18 1.76 24.37
CA LEU A 542 -24.49 0.34 24.35
C LEU A 542 -24.19 -0.31 25.72
N LEU A 543 -23.02 -0.03 26.29
CA LEU A 543 -22.63 -0.53 27.60
C LEU A 543 -23.62 -0.10 28.68
N LYS A 544 -23.93 1.21 28.75
CA LYS A 544 -24.89 1.74 29.71
C LYS A 544 -26.31 1.23 29.48
N GLY A 545 -26.71 1.09 28.25
CA GLY A 545 -28.00 0.49 27.89
C GLY A 545 -28.15 -0.95 28.41
N LEU A 546 -27.15 -1.80 28.17
CA LEU A 546 -27.17 -3.20 28.60
C LEU A 546 -27.03 -3.31 30.14
N GLU A 547 -26.20 -2.49 30.78
CA GLU A 547 -26.06 -2.40 32.22
C GLU A 547 -27.43 -2.18 32.91
N ILE A 548 -28.14 -1.15 32.45
CA ILE A 548 -29.45 -0.78 33.01
C ILE A 548 -30.52 -1.81 32.64
N LEU A 549 -30.50 -2.33 31.43
CA LEU A 549 -31.49 -3.29 30.96
C LEU A 549 -31.45 -4.60 31.75
N HIS A 550 -30.25 -5.15 31.98
CA HIS A 550 -30.07 -6.45 32.63
C HIS A 550 -29.81 -6.35 34.13
N GLU A 551 -29.63 -5.13 34.68
CA GLU A 551 -29.20 -4.89 36.07
C GLU A 551 -27.82 -5.50 36.39
N TYR A 552 -26.94 -5.44 35.41
CA TYR A 552 -25.61 -6.00 35.52
C TYR A 552 -24.61 -5.00 36.09
N SER A 553 -23.59 -5.52 36.75
CA SER A 553 -22.38 -4.76 37.02
C SER A 553 -21.59 -4.54 35.70
N LEU A 554 -20.73 -3.54 35.65
CA LEU A 554 -19.90 -3.26 34.48
C LEU A 554 -19.08 -4.49 34.01
N LYS A 555 -18.55 -5.28 34.96
CA LYS A 555 -17.82 -6.53 34.65
C LYS A 555 -18.72 -7.56 33.95
N GLN A 556 -19.96 -7.73 34.40
CA GLN A 556 -20.92 -8.65 33.79
C GLN A 556 -21.31 -8.17 32.38
N VAL A 557 -21.49 -6.86 32.16
CA VAL A 557 -21.78 -6.30 30.83
C VAL A 557 -20.62 -6.59 29.86
N ILE A 558 -19.38 -6.32 30.28
CA ILE A 558 -18.20 -6.60 29.45
C ILE A 558 -18.12 -8.10 29.12
N LEU A 559 -18.30 -8.96 30.12
CA LEU A 559 -18.30 -10.41 29.94
C LEU A 559 -19.42 -10.86 28.97
N SER A 560 -20.63 -10.30 29.14
CA SER A 560 -21.76 -10.62 28.22
C SER A 560 -21.48 -10.22 26.78
N ILE A 561 -20.82 -9.06 26.53
CA ILE A 561 -20.45 -8.61 25.19
C ILE A 561 -19.38 -9.51 24.60
N ILE A 562 -18.33 -9.86 25.36
CA ILE A 562 -17.28 -10.79 24.91
C ILE A 562 -17.90 -12.15 24.58
N SER A 563 -18.75 -12.67 25.44
CA SER A 563 -19.46 -13.94 25.21
C SER A 563 -20.37 -13.87 23.99
N THR A 564 -21.04 -12.73 23.77
CA THR A 564 -21.87 -12.48 22.58
C THR A 564 -21.00 -12.46 21.32
N ALA A 565 -19.87 -11.78 21.34
CA ALA A 565 -18.94 -11.75 20.19
C ALA A 565 -18.41 -13.16 19.87
N PHE A 566 -18.07 -13.94 20.88
CA PHE A 566 -17.66 -15.34 20.71
C PHE A 566 -18.80 -16.20 20.15
N GLY A 567 -20.02 -16.04 20.65
CA GLY A 567 -21.21 -16.71 20.15
C GLY A 567 -21.51 -16.36 18.69
N ILE A 568 -21.35 -15.08 18.30
CA ILE A 568 -21.47 -14.65 16.88
C ILE A 568 -20.42 -15.38 16.02
N ALA A 569 -19.16 -15.43 16.48
CA ALA A 569 -18.09 -16.10 15.76
C ALA A 569 -18.39 -17.59 15.52
N ILE A 570 -18.91 -18.30 16.55
CA ILE A 570 -19.35 -19.70 16.44
C ILE A 570 -20.47 -19.84 15.42
N VAL A 571 -21.52 -19.02 15.50
CA VAL A 571 -22.67 -19.12 14.59
C VAL A 571 -22.25 -18.82 13.15
N VAL A 572 -21.42 -17.79 12.93
CA VAL A 572 -20.89 -17.49 11.60
C VAL A 572 -20.03 -18.63 11.07
N PHE A 573 -19.17 -19.22 11.89
CA PHE A 573 -18.36 -20.38 11.52
C PHE A 573 -19.23 -21.58 11.11
N LEU A 574 -20.28 -21.89 11.89
CA LEU A 574 -21.21 -22.98 11.57
C LEU A 574 -21.99 -22.71 10.29
N LEU A 575 -22.41 -21.47 10.05
CA LEU A 575 -23.05 -21.07 8.79
C LEU A 575 -22.12 -21.24 7.59
N LEU A 576 -20.85 -20.85 7.71
CA LEU A 576 -19.84 -21.05 6.67
C LEU A 576 -19.60 -22.55 6.38
N LEU A 577 -19.52 -23.37 7.40
CA LEU A 577 -19.44 -24.84 7.24
C LEU A 577 -20.65 -25.39 6.52
N LEU A 578 -21.85 -24.96 6.89
CA LEU A 578 -23.08 -25.39 6.26
C LEU A 578 -23.16 -25.00 4.77
N VAL A 579 -22.77 -23.75 4.44
CA VAL A 579 -22.66 -23.26 3.05
C VAL A 579 -21.61 -24.08 2.27
N SER A 580 -20.45 -24.36 2.88
CA SER A 580 -19.41 -25.18 2.25
C SER A 580 -19.90 -26.61 1.97
N LEU A 581 -20.62 -27.20 2.92
CA LEU A 581 -21.21 -28.52 2.76
C LEU A 581 -22.28 -28.53 1.63
N PHE A 582 -23.16 -27.53 1.63
CA PHE A 582 -24.17 -27.37 0.59
C PHE A 582 -23.55 -27.23 -0.81
N ASN A 583 -22.49 -26.41 -0.94
CA ASN A 583 -21.79 -26.25 -2.21
C ASN A 583 -21.14 -27.56 -2.69
N ARG A 584 -20.58 -28.36 -1.78
CA ARG A 584 -20.03 -29.69 -2.12
C ARG A 584 -21.13 -30.66 -2.61
N VAL A 585 -22.27 -30.69 -1.93
CA VAL A 585 -23.43 -31.52 -2.33
C VAL A 585 -23.97 -31.05 -3.68
N ALA A 586 -24.14 -29.74 -3.88
CA ALA A 586 -24.59 -29.16 -5.14
C ALA A 586 -23.64 -29.48 -6.30
N SER A 587 -22.30 -29.35 -6.08
CA SER A 587 -21.30 -29.74 -7.08
C SER A 587 -21.37 -31.24 -7.41
N PHE A 588 -21.51 -32.08 -6.41
CA PHE A 588 -21.66 -33.53 -6.62
C PHE A 588 -22.89 -33.85 -7.45
N VAL A 589 -24.07 -33.31 -7.10
CA VAL A 589 -25.31 -33.49 -7.85
C VAL A 589 -25.16 -32.98 -9.28
N SER A 590 -24.57 -31.79 -9.48
CA SER A 590 -24.29 -31.24 -10.82
C SER A 590 -23.39 -32.16 -11.64
N SER A 591 -22.33 -32.73 -11.03
CA SER A 591 -21.42 -33.66 -11.72
C SER A 591 -22.16 -34.95 -12.15
N VAL A 592 -23.01 -35.52 -11.26
CA VAL A 592 -23.81 -36.71 -11.58
C VAL A 592 -24.80 -36.43 -12.71
N ILE A 593 -25.47 -35.26 -12.68
CA ILE A 593 -26.40 -34.86 -13.75
C ILE A 593 -25.68 -34.72 -15.09
N ASN A 594 -24.51 -34.06 -15.08
CA ASN A 594 -23.70 -33.86 -16.29
C ASN A 594 -23.23 -35.20 -16.87
N GLU A 595 -22.77 -36.12 -16.02
CA GLU A 595 -22.34 -37.46 -16.44
C GLU A 595 -23.50 -38.27 -17.01
N PHE A 596 -24.68 -38.21 -16.38
CA PHE A 596 -25.90 -38.84 -16.89
C PHE A 596 -26.34 -38.26 -18.26
N MET A 597 -26.25 -36.92 -18.42
CA MET A 597 -26.59 -36.28 -19.71
C MET A 597 -25.61 -36.66 -20.81
N LEU A 598 -24.30 -36.81 -20.49
CA LEU A 598 -23.29 -37.28 -21.43
C LEU A 598 -23.56 -38.74 -21.89
N HIS A 599 -23.98 -39.60 -20.97
CA HIS A 599 -24.37 -40.98 -21.31
C HIS A 599 -25.64 -41.07 -22.14
N MET A 600 -26.58 -40.12 -22.03
CA MET A 600 -27.77 -40.09 -22.87
C MET A 600 -27.51 -39.53 -24.29
N GLN A 601 -26.37 -38.89 -24.54
CA GLN A 601 -25.99 -38.38 -25.85
C GLN A 601 -25.12 -39.37 -26.67
N GLN A 602 -24.68 -40.46 -26.05
CA GLN A 602 -24.02 -41.60 -26.71
C GLN A 602 -25.08 -42.68 -27.05
#